data_0a460909605a8b91cbfa6d95a94aec9f
#
_entry.id   0a460909605a8b91cbfa6d95a94aec9f
#
_cell.length_a   1.000
_cell.length_b   1.000
_cell.length_c   1.000
_cell.angle_alpha   90.00
_cell.angle_beta   90.00
_cell.angle_gamma   90.00
#
_symmetry.space_group_name_H-M   'P 1'
#
loop_
_entity.id
_entity.type
_entity.pdbx_description
1 polymer ?
#
loop_
_entity_poly.entity_id
_entity_poly.type
_entity_poly.pdbx_seq_one_letter_code
_entity_poly.pdbx_strand_id
1 'polypeptide(L)'
;MKQKIFILVLSIIFAPAVWAQDVKAEMQNVKDSSNNSFIDRMMLNLDFGTALYKQKERQVMSFGADLGFKITKKFYMFAMAERMLALYDNPENSYLSTTNLGGGLGYTLGRVGYIDVDLYGKVGASVGHTDWKNVTYDARLMFRIKRCKLINVNVSIGYRHINSRTAGIDNYNGVFGTIGFGF
;
A
#
# COMPACT_ATOMS: atom_id res chain seq x y z
N MET A 1 -7.79 9.61 22.20
CA MET A 1 -7.84 9.82 20.74
C MET A 1 -7.59 8.56 19.92
N LYS A 2 -6.70 7.64 20.34
CA LYS A 2 -6.34 6.42 19.57
C LYS A 2 -7.50 5.45 19.28
N GLN A 3 -8.44 5.27 20.24
CA GLN A 3 -9.62 4.39 20.04
C GLN A 3 -10.63 4.93 19.00
N LYS A 4 -10.79 6.24 18.90
CA LYS A 4 -11.75 6.85 17.95
C LYS A 4 -11.31 6.69 16.50
N ILE A 5 -10.01 6.71 16.22
CA ILE A 5 -9.46 6.50 14.87
C ILE A 5 -9.62 5.04 14.45
N PHE A 6 -9.41 4.10 15.38
CA PHE A 6 -9.58 2.67 15.11
C PHE A 6 -11.04 2.32 14.78
N ILE A 7 -12.01 2.89 15.50
CA ILE A 7 -13.45 2.72 15.24
C ILE A 7 -13.83 3.35 13.89
N LEU A 8 -13.27 4.50 13.53
CA LEU A 8 -13.52 5.15 12.24
C LEU A 8 -13.02 4.29 11.07
N VAL A 9 -11.82 3.73 11.19
CA VAL A 9 -11.25 2.82 10.17
C VAL A 9 -12.09 1.54 10.06
N LEU A 10 -12.50 0.97 11.20
CA LEU A 10 -13.35 -0.21 11.21
C LEU A 10 -14.74 0.06 10.60
N SER A 11 -15.34 1.21 10.88
CA SER A 11 -16.65 1.60 10.31
C SER A 11 -16.58 1.81 8.79
N ILE A 12 -15.46 2.32 8.26
CA ILE A 12 -15.24 2.44 6.81
C ILE A 12 -15.12 1.06 6.16
N ILE A 13 -14.54 0.07 6.86
CA ILE A 13 -14.39 -1.31 6.37
C ILE A 13 -15.71 -2.08 6.42
N PHE A 14 -16.54 -1.88 7.45
CA PHE A 14 -17.76 -2.66 7.68
C PHE A 14 -19.06 -2.01 7.19
N ALA A 15 -19.11 -0.68 6.99
CA ALA A 15 -20.28 0.01 6.43
C ALA A 15 -20.79 -0.58 5.08
N PRO A 16 -19.91 -1.14 4.23
CA PRO A 16 -20.34 -1.72 2.96
C PRO A 16 -21.06 -3.08 3.06
N ALA A 17 -20.95 -3.79 4.18
CA ALA A 17 -21.59 -5.11 4.31
C ALA A 17 -23.12 -5.07 4.30
N VAL A 18 -23.71 -3.93 4.69
CA VAL A 18 -25.17 -3.74 4.77
C VAL A 18 -25.79 -3.43 3.39
N TRP A 19 -24.99 -2.94 2.42
CA TRP A 19 -25.46 -2.55 1.08
C TRP A 19 -25.27 -3.63 0.00
N ALA A 20 -24.75 -4.80 0.38
CA ALA A 20 -24.39 -5.87 -0.55
C ALA A 20 -25.57 -6.63 -1.16
N GLN A 21 -26.82 -6.41 -0.70
CA GLN A 21 -27.97 -7.16 -1.19
C GLN A 21 -28.54 -6.62 -2.51
N ASP A 22 -28.41 -5.33 -2.81
CA ASP A 22 -28.99 -4.73 -4.03
C ASP A 22 -28.12 -4.84 -5.29
N VAL A 23 -26.84 -5.20 -5.16
CA VAL A 23 -25.88 -5.21 -6.29
C VAL A 23 -25.83 -6.57 -7.02
N LYS A 24 -26.44 -7.62 -6.51
CA LYS A 24 -26.43 -8.95 -7.16
C LYS A 24 -27.14 -8.99 -8.51
N ALA A 25 -28.08 -8.11 -8.76
CA ALA A 25 -28.86 -8.09 -10.00
C ALA A 25 -28.14 -7.46 -11.21
N GLU A 26 -27.20 -6.53 -10.99
CA GLU A 26 -26.50 -5.85 -12.10
C GLU A 26 -25.25 -6.58 -12.60
N MET A 27 -24.67 -7.49 -11.83
CA MET A 27 -23.40 -8.16 -12.22
C MET A 27 -23.54 -9.34 -13.17
N GLN A 28 -24.74 -9.79 -13.50
CA GLN A 28 -24.94 -10.91 -14.42
C GLN A 28 -24.84 -10.54 -15.91
N ASN A 29 -24.83 -9.26 -16.27
CA ASN A 29 -24.87 -8.81 -17.66
C ASN A 29 -23.54 -8.31 -18.25
N VAL A 30 -22.42 -8.45 -17.57
CA VAL A 30 -21.09 -8.17 -18.17
C VAL A 30 -20.34 -9.47 -18.37
N LYS A 31 -20.90 -10.37 -19.19
CA LYS A 31 -20.18 -11.45 -19.80
C LYS A 31 -19.63 -10.99 -21.16
N ASP A 32 -18.32 -11.21 -21.31
CA ASP A 32 -17.60 -11.33 -22.57
C ASP A 32 -17.41 -10.06 -23.42
N SER A 33 -16.35 -9.33 -23.06
CA SER A 33 -15.49 -8.76 -24.07
C SER A 33 -14.04 -9.14 -23.77
N SER A 34 -13.58 -10.22 -24.33
CA SER A 34 -12.22 -10.76 -24.16
C SER A 34 -11.21 -10.07 -25.07
N ASN A 35 -11.19 -8.76 -25.12
CA ASN A 35 -10.05 -8.01 -25.61
C ASN A 35 -9.36 -7.37 -24.41
N ASN A 36 -8.57 -8.20 -23.68
CA ASN A 36 -7.63 -7.69 -22.71
C ASN A 36 -6.58 -6.84 -23.43
N SER A 37 -6.92 -5.61 -23.69
CA SER A 37 -5.99 -4.59 -24.17
C SER A 37 -4.81 -4.55 -23.19
N PHE A 38 -3.61 -4.26 -23.67
CA PHE A 38 -2.42 -4.05 -22.83
C PHE A 38 -2.72 -3.06 -21.70
N ILE A 39 -3.52 -2.04 -21.96
CA ILE A 39 -3.94 -1.01 -21.03
C ILE A 39 -4.75 -1.62 -19.87
N ASP A 40 -5.62 -2.61 -20.11
CA ASP A 40 -6.43 -3.27 -19.07
C ASP A 40 -5.58 -4.11 -18.10
N ARG A 41 -4.34 -4.40 -18.46
CA ARG A 41 -3.37 -5.10 -17.62
C ARG A 41 -2.48 -4.16 -16.82
N MET A 42 -2.40 -2.90 -17.20
CA MET A 42 -1.65 -1.92 -16.44
C MET A 42 -2.38 -1.57 -15.15
N MET A 43 -1.64 -1.20 -14.15
CA MET A 43 -2.15 -0.73 -12.87
C MET A 43 -1.24 0.37 -12.34
N LEU A 44 -1.85 1.39 -11.77
CA LEU A 44 -1.17 2.46 -11.06
C LEU A 44 -1.77 2.53 -9.66
N ASN A 45 -0.92 2.48 -8.62
CA ASN A 45 -1.33 2.71 -7.25
C ASN A 45 -0.58 3.91 -6.69
N LEU A 46 -1.28 4.75 -5.95
CA LEU A 46 -0.72 5.83 -5.15
C LEU A 46 -1.03 5.55 -3.69
N ASP A 47 0.01 5.42 -2.87
CA ASP A 47 -0.09 5.03 -1.48
C ASP A 47 0.42 6.14 -0.54
N PHE A 48 -0.31 6.38 0.52
CA PHE A 48 0.17 7.07 1.71
C PHE A 48 0.22 6.07 2.87
N GLY A 49 1.34 5.96 3.53
CA GLY A 49 1.56 4.99 4.59
C GLY A 49 2.19 5.58 5.85
N THR A 50 1.93 4.93 6.96
CA THR A 50 2.56 5.28 8.24
C THR A 50 2.83 4.05 9.08
N ALA A 51 3.89 4.10 9.84
CA ALA A 51 4.16 3.16 10.90
C ALA A 51 3.08 3.26 11.99
N LEU A 52 2.53 2.14 12.43
CA LEU A 52 1.51 2.13 13.48
C LEU A 52 2.10 2.35 14.88
N TYR A 53 3.40 2.11 15.03
CA TYR A 53 4.12 2.30 16.30
C TYR A 53 5.40 3.09 16.07
N LYS A 54 5.72 3.98 16.98
CA LYS A 54 7.03 4.62 17.04
C LYS A 54 8.07 3.62 17.52
N GLN A 55 9.24 3.67 16.91
CA GLN A 55 10.41 2.92 17.35
C GLN A 55 11.55 3.89 17.65
N LYS A 56 12.05 3.88 18.89
CA LYS A 56 13.12 4.78 19.36
C LYS A 56 12.80 6.25 19.03
N GLU A 57 11.62 6.73 19.44
CA GLU A 57 11.15 8.11 19.22
C GLU A 57 11.03 8.52 17.75
N ARG A 58 11.06 7.54 16.83
CA ARG A 58 10.98 7.76 15.40
C ARG A 58 9.67 7.25 14.81
N GLN A 59 8.95 8.12 14.11
CA GLN A 59 7.77 7.80 13.32
C GLN A 59 8.15 7.77 11.84
N VAL A 60 7.85 6.68 11.15
CA VAL A 60 8.08 6.56 9.71
C VAL A 60 6.78 6.76 8.96
N MET A 61 6.83 7.64 7.96
CA MET A 61 5.74 7.90 7.02
C MET A 61 6.25 7.71 5.61
N SER A 62 5.38 7.36 4.67
CA SER A 62 5.75 7.23 3.27
C SER A 62 4.63 7.69 2.33
N PHE A 63 5.06 8.16 1.18
CA PHE A 63 4.21 8.41 0.02
C PHE A 63 4.83 7.67 -1.17
N GLY A 64 4.06 6.81 -1.81
CA GLY A 64 4.53 5.93 -2.88
C GLY A 64 3.64 5.95 -4.10
N ALA A 65 4.25 5.58 -5.23
CA ALA A 65 3.59 5.27 -6.48
C ALA A 65 4.12 3.93 -7.00
N ASP A 66 3.20 3.04 -7.36
CA ASP A 66 3.51 1.74 -7.94
C ASP A 66 2.91 1.67 -9.34
N LEU A 67 3.75 1.42 -10.34
CA LEU A 67 3.33 1.16 -11.71
C LEU A 67 3.49 -0.34 -11.99
N GLY A 68 2.39 -1.02 -12.22
CA GLY A 68 2.34 -2.46 -12.32
C GLY A 68 1.74 -3.00 -13.61
N PHE A 69 1.94 -4.30 -13.80
CA PHE A 69 1.40 -5.06 -14.90
C PHE A 69 0.86 -6.41 -14.41
N LYS A 70 -0.37 -6.74 -14.79
CA LYS A 70 -1.00 -8.03 -14.48
C LYS A 70 -0.50 -9.09 -15.45
N ILE A 71 0.29 -10.05 -14.94
CA ILE A 71 0.79 -11.20 -15.69
C ILE A 71 -0.34 -12.21 -15.91
N THR A 72 -1.13 -12.44 -14.86
CA THR A 72 -2.33 -13.27 -14.88
C THR A 72 -3.50 -12.56 -14.22
N LYS A 73 -4.69 -13.19 -14.19
CA LYS A 73 -5.85 -12.64 -13.46
C LYS A 73 -5.60 -12.46 -11.96
N LYS A 74 -4.62 -13.20 -11.40
CA LYS A 74 -4.32 -13.16 -9.95
C LYS A 74 -2.94 -12.62 -9.62
N PHE A 75 -1.98 -12.71 -10.54
CA PHE A 75 -0.59 -12.37 -10.29
C PHE A 75 -0.20 -11.10 -11.04
N TYR A 76 0.43 -10.17 -10.36
CA TYR A 76 0.95 -8.94 -10.94
C TYR A 76 2.32 -8.58 -10.38
N MET A 77 3.07 -7.83 -11.16
CA MET A 77 4.34 -7.25 -10.77
C MET A 77 4.30 -5.72 -10.95
N PHE A 78 5.13 -5.02 -10.22
CA PHE A 78 5.18 -3.56 -10.29
C PHE A 78 6.56 -3.02 -9.98
N ALA A 79 6.86 -1.87 -10.59
CA ALA A 79 7.94 -0.98 -10.17
C ALA A 79 7.37 0.00 -9.14
N MET A 80 8.18 0.40 -8.18
CA MET A 80 7.79 1.36 -7.15
C MET A 80 8.75 2.54 -7.07
N ALA A 81 8.18 3.70 -6.77
CA ALA A 81 8.89 4.88 -6.31
C ALA A 81 8.23 5.35 -4.99
N GLU A 82 9.01 5.51 -3.93
CA GLU A 82 8.50 5.84 -2.61
C GLU A 82 9.35 6.92 -1.95
N ARG A 83 8.72 8.00 -1.48
CA ARG A 83 9.35 8.99 -0.62
C ARG A 83 9.02 8.63 0.83
N MET A 84 10.04 8.45 1.66
CA MET A 84 9.88 8.19 3.09
C MET A 84 10.41 9.35 3.91
N LEU A 85 9.73 9.60 5.04
CA LEU A 85 10.09 10.55 6.06
C LEU A 85 10.18 9.82 7.40
N ALA A 86 11.31 9.95 8.08
CA ALA A 86 11.45 9.54 9.46
C ALA A 86 11.42 10.78 10.34
N LEU A 87 10.36 10.94 11.12
CA LEU A 87 10.14 12.06 12.03
C LEU A 87 10.64 11.68 13.41
N TYR A 88 11.45 12.53 14.02
CA TYR A 88 11.96 12.36 15.38
C TYR A 88 11.23 13.28 16.35
N ASP A 89 11.06 12.83 17.59
CA ASP A 89 10.46 13.64 18.65
C ASP A 89 11.45 14.70 19.20
N ASN A 90 12.74 14.61 18.86
CA ASN A 90 13.76 15.55 19.32
C ASN A 90 13.78 16.81 18.42
N PRO A 91 13.67 18.03 18.99
CA PRO A 91 13.64 19.27 18.24
C PRO A 91 14.94 19.60 17.45
N GLU A 92 16.07 19.00 17.81
CA GLU A 92 17.35 19.23 17.12
C GLU A 92 17.47 18.44 15.80
N ASN A 93 16.76 17.31 15.65
CA ASN A 93 16.75 16.45 14.46
C ASN A 93 15.31 16.23 14.00
N SER A 94 14.76 17.20 13.28
CA SER A 94 13.33 17.21 12.98
C SER A 94 12.89 16.08 12.05
N TYR A 95 13.65 15.73 11.04
CA TYR A 95 13.30 14.63 10.12
C TYR A 95 14.47 14.19 9.26
N LEU A 96 14.41 12.93 8.80
CA LEU A 96 15.24 12.41 7.72
C LEU A 96 14.36 12.04 6.53
N SER A 97 14.85 12.33 5.34
CA SER A 97 14.12 12.00 4.12
C SER A 97 14.91 11.06 3.23
N THR A 98 14.19 10.19 2.53
CA THR A 98 14.78 9.28 1.54
C THR A 98 13.82 9.03 0.40
N THR A 99 14.36 8.82 -0.79
CA THR A 99 13.60 8.34 -1.96
C THR A 99 14.07 6.95 -2.28
N ASN A 100 13.16 6.00 -2.32
CA ASN A 100 13.43 4.61 -2.66
C ASN A 100 12.86 4.27 -4.02
N LEU A 101 13.62 3.55 -4.82
CA LEU A 101 13.16 2.89 -6.04
C LEU A 101 13.27 1.38 -5.86
N GLY A 102 12.37 0.66 -6.48
CA GLY A 102 12.36 -0.79 -6.37
C GLY A 102 11.22 -1.42 -7.14
N GLY A 103 10.75 -2.55 -6.65
CA GLY A 103 9.64 -3.25 -7.25
C GLY A 103 9.06 -4.29 -6.32
N GLY A 104 8.03 -4.94 -6.78
CA GLY A 104 7.34 -5.94 -5.98
C GLY A 104 6.43 -6.84 -6.81
N LEU A 105 5.79 -7.71 -6.07
CA LEU A 105 4.87 -8.71 -6.59
C LEU A 105 3.59 -8.67 -5.76
N GLY A 106 2.48 -8.95 -6.41
CA GLY A 106 1.21 -9.12 -5.74
C GLY A 106 0.43 -10.33 -6.25
N TYR A 107 -0.30 -10.93 -5.36
CA TYR A 107 -1.15 -12.08 -5.66
C TYR A 107 -2.53 -11.90 -5.06
N THR A 108 -3.56 -11.93 -5.89
CA THR A 108 -4.96 -11.86 -5.45
C THR A 108 -5.38 -13.21 -4.86
N LEU A 109 -5.54 -13.25 -3.55
CA LEU A 109 -5.98 -14.44 -2.79
C LEU A 109 -7.42 -14.78 -3.13
N GLY A 110 -8.29 -13.77 -3.20
CA GLY A 110 -9.70 -13.95 -3.47
C GLY A 110 -10.47 -12.64 -3.55
N ARG A 111 -11.78 -12.79 -3.79
CA ARG A 111 -12.71 -11.66 -3.83
C ARG A 111 -13.88 -11.92 -2.89
N VAL A 112 -14.21 -10.91 -2.09
CA VAL A 112 -15.38 -10.93 -1.21
C VAL A 112 -16.24 -9.70 -1.57
N GLY A 113 -17.34 -9.96 -2.29
CA GLY A 113 -18.16 -8.89 -2.85
C GLY A 113 -17.36 -8.04 -3.85
N TYR A 114 -17.20 -6.77 -3.56
CA TYR A 114 -16.42 -5.80 -4.34
C TYR A 114 -15.00 -5.53 -3.79
N ILE A 115 -14.55 -6.34 -2.82
CA ILE A 115 -13.22 -6.24 -2.22
C ILE A 115 -12.36 -7.38 -2.74
N ASP A 116 -11.26 -7.05 -3.43
CA ASP A 116 -10.19 -8.00 -3.71
C ASP A 116 -9.20 -7.98 -2.54
N VAL A 117 -8.80 -9.17 -2.10
CA VAL A 117 -7.79 -9.35 -1.06
C VAL A 117 -6.50 -9.83 -1.71
N ASP A 118 -5.44 -9.05 -1.58
CA ASP A 118 -4.15 -9.34 -2.17
C ASP A 118 -3.08 -9.57 -1.09
N LEU A 119 -2.20 -10.52 -1.35
CA LEU A 119 -0.89 -10.59 -0.73
C LEU A 119 0.07 -9.75 -1.57
N TYR A 120 0.76 -8.83 -0.94
CA TYR A 120 1.59 -7.82 -1.60
C TYR A 120 2.96 -7.76 -0.95
N GLY A 121 4.02 -7.82 -1.75
CA GLY A 121 5.39 -7.73 -1.26
C GLY A 121 6.22 -6.81 -2.14
N LYS A 122 7.05 -5.96 -1.53
CA LYS A 122 7.95 -5.07 -2.25
C LYS A 122 9.32 -4.94 -1.59
N VAL A 123 10.32 -4.67 -2.41
CA VAL A 123 11.68 -4.35 -2.00
C VAL A 123 12.10 -3.08 -2.71
N GLY A 124 12.69 -2.16 -1.97
CA GLY A 124 13.21 -0.91 -2.52
C GLY A 124 14.52 -0.52 -1.87
N ALA A 125 15.32 0.25 -2.59
CA ALA A 125 16.56 0.80 -2.09
C ALA A 125 16.59 2.32 -2.29
N SER A 126 17.24 3.02 -1.38
CA SER A 126 17.43 4.46 -1.47
C SER A 126 18.27 4.84 -2.68
N VAL A 127 17.86 5.89 -3.38
CA VAL A 127 18.51 6.42 -4.57
C VAL A 127 18.82 7.91 -4.40
N GLY A 128 19.87 8.38 -5.09
CA GLY A 128 20.28 9.78 -5.07
C GLY A 128 20.96 10.20 -3.77
N HIS A 129 21.01 11.50 -3.57
CA HIS A 129 21.52 12.11 -2.33
C HIS A 129 20.39 12.10 -1.30
N THR A 130 20.48 11.21 -0.32
CA THR A 130 19.48 11.05 0.73
C THR A 130 20.13 11.14 2.10
N ASP A 131 19.39 11.71 3.07
CA ASP A 131 19.83 11.77 4.46
C ASP A 131 19.86 10.39 5.12
N TRP A 132 19.05 9.47 4.58
CA TRP A 132 18.90 8.13 5.11
C TRP A 132 19.02 7.07 4.01
N LYS A 133 20.23 6.53 3.83
CA LYS A 133 20.47 5.37 2.95
C LYS A 133 19.90 4.11 3.58
N ASN A 134 19.07 3.39 2.83
CA ASN A 134 18.41 2.20 3.35
C ASN A 134 18.00 1.21 2.25
N VAL A 135 17.63 -0.01 2.68
CA VAL A 135 16.87 -0.98 1.88
C VAL A 135 15.61 -1.33 2.66
N THR A 136 14.48 -1.25 2.00
CA THR A 136 13.17 -1.51 2.57
C THR A 136 12.63 -2.82 2.06
N TYR A 137 12.13 -3.65 2.95
CA TYR A 137 11.38 -4.87 2.68
C TYR A 137 9.99 -4.72 3.27
N ASP A 138 8.98 -5.08 2.50
CA ASP A 138 7.60 -4.83 2.86
C ASP A 138 6.72 -6.02 2.45
N ALA A 139 5.92 -6.53 3.36
CA ALA A 139 4.94 -7.59 3.11
C ALA A 139 3.61 -7.21 3.75
N ARG A 140 2.53 -7.16 2.95
CA ARG A 140 1.22 -6.65 3.38
C ARG A 140 0.07 -7.49 2.86
N LEU A 141 -1.05 -7.43 3.57
CA LEU A 141 -2.37 -7.72 3.05
C LEU A 141 -2.99 -6.42 2.58
N MET A 142 -3.40 -6.36 1.32
CA MET A 142 -4.02 -5.20 0.70
C MET A 142 -5.46 -5.54 0.32
N PHE A 143 -6.37 -4.67 0.71
CA PHE A 143 -7.80 -4.73 0.41
C PHE A 143 -8.10 -3.67 -0.65
N ARG A 144 -8.40 -4.11 -1.87
CA ARG A 144 -8.76 -3.22 -2.98
C ARG A 144 -10.28 -3.15 -3.10
N ILE A 145 -10.84 -2.01 -2.77
CA ILE A 145 -12.27 -1.75 -2.80
C ILE A 145 -12.64 -1.21 -4.18
N LYS A 146 -13.24 -2.06 -5.01
CA LYS A 146 -13.64 -1.76 -6.39
C LYS A 146 -15.08 -1.26 -6.43
N ARG A 147 -15.31 -0.03 -6.01
CA ARG A 147 -16.64 0.58 -6.03
C ARG A 147 -16.90 1.38 -7.32
N CYS A 148 -15.87 1.96 -7.91
CA CYS A 148 -15.93 2.70 -9.16
C CYS A 148 -15.19 1.95 -10.26
N LYS A 149 -15.59 2.13 -11.53
CA LYS A 149 -14.94 1.47 -12.66
C LYS A 149 -13.50 1.95 -12.89
N LEU A 150 -13.20 3.19 -12.53
CA LEU A 150 -11.92 3.83 -12.81
C LEU A 150 -10.99 3.89 -11.62
N ILE A 151 -11.51 4.03 -10.41
CA ILE A 151 -10.71 4.27 -9.21
C ILE A 151 -11.07 3.23 -8.14
N ASN A 152 -10.04 2.58 -7.61
CA ASN A 152 -10.14 1.68 -6.48
C ASN A 152 -9.54 2.37 -5.25
N VAL A 153 -10.16 2.19 -4.09
CA VAL A 153 -9.54 2.56 -2.82
C VAL A 153 -8.79 1.36 -2.29
N ASN A 154 -7.53 1.55 -1.94
CA ASN A 154 -6.67 0.51 -1.40
C ASN A 154 -6.39 0.79 0.07
N VAL A 155 -6.57 -0.19 0.92
CA VAL A 155 -6.18 -0.15 2.34
C VAL A 155 -5.28 -1.34 2.59
N SER A 156 -4.14 -1.14 3.22
CA SER A 156 -3.28 -2.27 3.54
C SER A 156 -2.72 -2.20 4.96
N ILE A 157 -2.40 -3.36 5.47
CA ILE A 157 -1.68 -3.55 6.72
C ILE A 157 -0.65 -4.65 6.54
N GLY A 158 0.52 -4.47 7.11
CA GLY A 158 1.58 -5.47 7.01
C GLY A 158 2.79 -5.14 7.86
N TYR A 159 3.88 -5.78 7.53
CA TYR A 159 5.14 -5.64 8.21
C TYR A 159 6.17 -5.00 7.28
N ARG A 160 6.89 -4.01 7.80
CA ARG A 160 7.96 -3.32 7.12
C ARG A 160 9.26 -3.46 7.90
N HIS A 161 10.30 -3.89 7.20
CA HIS A 161 11.68 -3.87 7.66
C HIS A 161 12.47 -2.84 6.84
N ILE A 162 13.13 -1.90 7.50
CA ILE A 162 14.02 -0.93 6.88
C ILE A 162 15.43 -1.17 7.41
N ASN A 163 16.29 -1.67 6.55
CA ASN A 163 17.69 -1.88 6.84
C ASN A 163 18.46 -0.59 6.56
N SER A 164 18.82 0.14 7.60
CA SER A 164 19.60 1.38 7.50
C SER A 164 21.04 1.07 7.08
N ARG A 165 21.53 1.86 6.14
CA ARG A 165 22.93 1.86 5.70
C ARG A 165 23.64 3.16 6.04
N THR A 166 23.01 4.00 6.84
CA THR A 166 23.58 5.26 7.34
C THR A 166 24.11 5.03 8.75
N ALA A 167 25.36 5.39 9.00
CA ALA A 167 25.96 5.28 10.33
C ALA A 167 25.17 6.10 11.36
N GLY A 168 24.95 5.55 12.54
CA GLY A 168 24.21 6.20 13.62
C GLY A 168 22.68 6.13 13.49
N ILE A 169 22.16 5.54 12.41
CA ILE A 169 20.71 5.38 12.23
C ILE A 169 20.35 3.88 12.31
N ASP A 170 19.58 3.52 13.30
CA ASP A 170 19.16 2.13 13.51
C ASP A 170 18.19 1.63 12.43
N ASN A 171 18.16 0.31 12.26
CA ASN A 171 17.13 -0.37 11.49
C ASN A 171 15.74 -0.09 12.09
N TYR A 172 14.72 -0.10 11.24
CA TYR A 172 13.33 -0.02 11.65
C TYR A 172 12.62 -1.33 11.35
N ASN A 173 11.81 -1.79 12.30
CA ASN A 173 10.97 -2.98 12.15
C ASN A 173 9.61 -2.66 12.72
N GLY A 174 8.54 -2.86 11.96
CA GLY A 174 7.24 -2.57 12.53
C GLY A 174 6.05 -2.84 11.63
N VAL A 175 4.90 -2.78 12.24
CA VAL A 175 3.62 -2.84 11.55
C VAL A 175 3.39 -1.51 10.84
N PHE A 176 3.03 -1.59 9.57
CA PHE A 176 2.83 -0.46 8.68
C PHE A 176 1.46 -0.53 8.04
N GLY A 177 0.74 0.56 8.07
CA GLY A 177 -0.56 0.70 7.41
C GLY A 177 -0.48 1.69 6.26
N THR A 178 -1.24 1.43 5.17
CA THR A 178 -1.37 2.37 4.07
C THR A 178 -2.82 2.53 3.65
N ILE A 179 -3.09 3.70 3.09
CA ILE A 179 -4.30 3.99 2.34
C ILE A 179 -3.88 4.59 1.00
N GLY A 180 -4.61 4.27 -0.06
CA GLY A 180 -4.24 4.74 -1.38
C GLY A 180 -5.35 4.60 -2.39
N PHE A 181 -5.01 4.95 -3.62
CA PHE A 181 -5.88 4.87 -4.78
C PHE A 181 -5.20 4.06 -5.87
N GLY A 182 -5.98 3.18 -6.52
CA GLY A 182 -5.54 2.39 -7.66
C GLY A 182 -6.38 2.68 -8.90
N PHE A 183 -5.76 2.51 -10.06
CA PHE A 183 -6.37 2.68 -11.38
C PHE A 183 -6.14 1.45 -12.24
#